data_8167f609e3211cc57c7e90d80aabcfdb
#
_entry.id   8167f609e3211cc57c7e90d80aabcfdb
#
_cell.length_a   1.000
_cell.length_b   1.000
_cell.length_c   1.000
_cell.angle_alpha   90.00
_cell.angle_beta   90.00
_cell.angle_gamma   90.00
#
_symmetry.space_group_name_H-M   'P 1'
#
loop_
_entity.id
_entity.type
_entity.pdbx_description
1 polymer ?
#
loop_
_entity_poly.entity_id
_entity_poly.type
_entity_poly.pdbx_seq_one_letter_code
_entity_poly.pdbx_strand_id
1 'polypeptide(L)'
;QPFTIGDIYVEPFVTIHDAADPVGLALIDESSGLRLGIATDLGRPTTQLRQKLSTCDFLVLEANHDELMLHNGPYPASVRQRIASSHGHLSNQAAARLATELMHPRLAGIVLAHLSSECNRPDLARSVVGDALEKAGWTGHLEVAQQDHPTALLDVEDLRVRSNTNQLTFL
;
A
#
# COMPACT_ATOMS: atom_id res chain seq x y z
N GLN A 1 -14.85 15.38 -2.48
CA GLN A 1 -16.15 14.70 -2.37
C GLN A 1 -16.13 13.44 -3.23
N PRO A 2 -16.86 12.38 -2.88
CA PRO A 2 -17.03 11.19 -3.71
C PRO A 2 -17.67 11.51 -5.06
N PHE A 3 -17.37 10.70 -6.08
CA PHE A 3 -17.91 10.82 -7.44
C PHE A 3 -17.84 9.47 -8.17
N THR A 4 -18.53 9.34 -9.31
CA THR A 4 -18.54 8.11 -10.11
C THR A 4 -17.94 8.36 -11.50
N ILE A 5 -17.17 7.41 -12.02
CA ILE A 5 -16.64 7.37 -13.37
C ILE A 5 -17.02 6.03 -13.99
N GLY A 6 -17.98 6.01 -14.93
CA GLY A 6 -18.55 4.76 -15.42
C GLY A 6 -19.16 3.96 -14.28
N ASP A 7 -18.74 2.71 -14.10
CA ASP A 7 -19.19 1.82 -13.02
C ASP A 7 -18.28 1.87 -11.77
N ILE A 8 -17.32 2.81 -11.73
CA ILE A 8 -16.39 2.96 -10.61
C ILE A 8 -16.82 4.11 -9.71
N TYR A 9 -17.22 3.80 -8.49
CA TYR A 9 -17.44 4.79 -7.43
C TYR A 9 -16.10 5.12 -6.77
N VAL A 10 -15.73 6.39 -6.75
CA VAL A 10 -14.46 6.91 -6.25
C VAL A 10 -14.69 7.67 -4.95
N GLU A 11 -14.07 7.24 -3.88
CA GLU A 11 -14.15 7.87 -2.57
C GLU A 11 -12.77 8.38 -2.13
N PRO A 12 -12.47 9.69 -2.31
CA PRO A 12 -11.24 10.28 -1.78
C PRO A 12 -11.28 10.36 -0.25
N PHE A 13 -10.11 10.13 0.38
CA PHE A 13 -9.93 10.36 1.81
C PHE A 13 -8.60 11.10 2.07
N VAL A 14 -8.55 11.88 3.13
CA VAL A 14 -7.38 12.69 3.47
C VAL A 14 -6.23 11.79 3.94
N THR A 15 -5.03 12.02 3.40
CA THR A 15 -3.77 11.47 3.91
C THR A 15 -3.04 12.54 4.72
N ILE A 16 -2.05 12.15 5.51
CA ILE A 16 -1.17 13.09 6.23
C ILE A 16 0.14 13.16 5.46
N HIS A 17 0.33 14.26 4.76
CA HIS A 17 1.54 14.53 3.99
C HIS A 17 1.80 16.05 3.92
N ASP A 18 3.01 16.46 3.60
CA ASP A 18 3.40 17.87 3.50
C ASP A 18 3.07 18.48 2.11
N ALA A 19 1.84 18.24 1.66
CA ALA A 19 1.26 18.78 0.43
C ALA A 19 -0.03 19.58 0.72
N ALA A 20 -0.52 20.34 -0.27
CA ALA A 20 -1.68 21.21 -0.09
C ALA A 20 -2.97 20.43 0.20
N ASP A 21 -3.27 19.39 -0.56
CA ASP A 21 -4.48 18.56 -0.42
C ASP A 21 -4.16 17.08 -0.69
N PRO A 22 -3.40 16.41 0.19
CA PRO A 22 -3.00 15.04 -0.03
C PRO A 22 -4.20 14.11 0.16
N VAL A 23 -4.45 13.22 -0.82
CA VAL A 23 -5.57 12.29 -0.80
C VAL A 23 -5.15 10.88 -1.17
N GLY A 24 -5.72 9.89 -0.49
CA GLY A 24 -5.82 8.52 -0.96
C GLY A 24 -7.19 8.28 -1.59
N LEU A 25 -7.35 7.16 -2.27
CA LEU A 25 -8.57 6.80 -2.98
C LEU A 25 -9.03 5.41 -2.56
N ALA A 26 -10.33 5.26 -2.28
CA ALA A 26 -11.00 3.97 -2.29
C ALA A 26 -11.88 3.92 -3.55
N LEU A 27 -11.64 2.93 -4.39
CA LEU A 27 -12.36 2.68 -5.64
C LEU A 27 -13.26 1.47 -5.43
N ILE A 28 -14.50 1.57 -5.87
CA ILE A 28 -15.48 0.50 -5.76
C ILE A 28 -16.07 0.26 -7.14
N ASP A 29 -15.88 -0.92 -7.68
CA ASP A 29 -16.62 -1.36 -8.86
C ASP A 29 -18.02 -1.74 -8.43
N GLU A 30 -19.01 -0.95 -8.84
CA GLU A 30 -20.42 -1.14 -8.45
C GLU A 30 -21.02 -2.42 -9.04
N SER A 31 -20.43 -2.97 -10.11
CA SER A 31 -20.90 -4.19 -10.76
C SER A 31 -20.48 -5.46 -10.03
N SER A 32 -19.23 -5.54 -9.58
CA SER A 32 -18.64 -6.70 -8.89
C SER A 32 -18.60 -6.55 -7.37
N GLY A 33 -18.67 -5.32 -6.87
CA GLY A 33 -18.45 -4.98 -5.47
C GLY A 33 -16.98 -5.06 -5.04
N LEU A 34 -16.04 -5.20 -5.98
CA LEU A 34 -14.60 -5.17 -5.70
C LEU A 34 -14.16 -3.79 -5.21
N ARG A 35 -13.27 -3.78 -4.23
CA ARG A 35 -12.74 -2.56 -3.63
C ARG A 35 -11.22 -2.51 -3.74
N LEU A 36 -10.72 -1.42 -4.30
CA LEU A 36 -9.29 -1.14 -4.41
C LEU A 36 -8.95 0.12 -3.61
N GLY A 37 -7.93 0.03 -2.76
CA GLY A 37 -7.41 1.16 -2.00
C GLY A 37 -6.08 1.65 -2.58
N ILE A 38 -5.93 2.96 -2.77
CA ILE A 38 -4.67 3.59 -3.19
C ILE A 38 -4.27 4.59 -2.12
N ALA A 39 -3.09 4.39 -1.53
CA ALA A 39 -2.58 5.23 -0.47
C ALA A 39 -1.06 5.41 -0.62
N THR A 40 -0.68 6.51 -1.24
CA THR A 40 0.69 7.02 -1.35
C THR A 40 0.79 8.39 -0.68
N ASP A 41 1.98 8.93 -0.55
CA ASP A 41 2.20 10.20 0.15
C ASP A 41 1.65 10.16 1.57
N LEU A 42 2.17 9.19 2.34
CA LEU A 42 1.73 8.88 3.70
C LEU A 42 2.84 9.14 4.71
N GLY A 43 2.77 10.24 5.43
CA GLY A 43 3.65 10.46 6.58
C GLY A 43 3.30 9.53 7.75
N ARG A 44 2.01 9.39 8.06
CA ARG A 44 1.49 8.43 9.05
C ARG A 44 0.06 7.98 8.73
N PRO A 45 -0.27 6.72 8.97
CA PRO A 45 -1.64 6.23 8.83
C PRO A 45 -2.57 6.83 9.91
N THR A 46 -3.74 7.33 9.49
CA THR A 46 -4.79 7.81 10.38
C THR A 46 -5.82 6.72 10.66
N THR A 47 -6.67 6.89 11.67
CA THR A 47 -7.82 6.00 11.91
C THR A 47 -8.78 5.98 10.72
N GLN A 48 -9.02 7.14 10.11
CA GLN A 48 -9.88 7.25 8.93
C GLN A 48 -9.30 6.46 7.75
N LEU A 49 -7.98 6.60 7.47
CA LEU A 49 -7.31 5.83 6.41
C LEU A 49 -7.47 4.32 6.65
N ARG A 50 -7.20 3.84 7.89
CA ARG A 50 -7.38 2.43 8.24
C ARG A 50 -8.81 1.95 8.00
N GLN A 51 -9.80 2.73 8.40
CA GLN A 51 -11.21 2.40 8.16
C GLN A 51 -11.55 2.31 6.66
N LYS A 52 -11.02 3.22 5.82
CA LYS A 52 -11.24 3.20 4.37
C LYS A 52 -10.57 2.01 3.69
N LEU A 53 -9.38 1.64 4.12
CA LEU A 53 -8.62 0.55 3.52
C LEU A 53 -8.95 -0.84 4.08
N SER A 54 -9.51 -0.94 5.28
CA SER A 54 -9.77 -2.22 5.98
C SER A 54 -10.77 -3.14 5.29
N THR A 55 -11.46 -2.68 4.26
CA THR A 55 -12.44 -3.47 3.49
C THR A 55 -12.05 -3.64 2.02
N CYS A 56 -10.84 -3.20 1.63
CA CYS A 56 -10.37 -3.30 0.26
C CYS A 56 -9.89 -4.72 -0.06
N ASP A 57 -10.29 -5.23 -1.22
CA ASP A 57 -9.85 -6.52 -1.74
C ASP A 57 -8.42 -6.45 -2.30
N PHE A 58 -7.97 -5.25 -2.66
CA PHE A 58 -6.64 -4.99 -3.19
C PHE A 58 -6.12 -3.61 -2.73
N LEU A 59 -4.80 -3.51 -2.47
CA LEU A 59 -4.17 -2.28 -2.02
C LEU A 59 -2.99 -1.89 -2.91
N VAL A 60 -2.90 -0.60 -3.26
CA VAL A 60 -1.67 0.05 -3.70
C VAL A 60 -1.19 0.90 -2.53
N LEU A 61 -0.07 0.51 -1.92
CA LEU A 61 0.39 1.05 -0.64
C LEU A 61 1.81 1.60 -0.77
N GLU A 62 2.05 2.77 -0.19
CA GLU A 62 3.40 3.33 -0.13
C GLU A 62 4.36 2.43 0.67
N ALA A 63 5.57 2.26 0.11
CA ALA A 63 6.76 1.76 0.80
C ALA A 63 7.96 2.59 0.32
N ASN A 64 8.07 3.83 0.85
CA ASN A 64 8.93 4.83 0.24
C ASN A 64 10.42 4.56 0.49
N HIS A 65 10.83 4.29 1.73
CA HIS A 65 12.24 4.21 2.06
C HIS A 65 12.57 3.10 3.05
N ASP A 66 13.78 2.60 2.94
CA ASP A 66 14.44 1.85 4.02
C ASP A 66 15.05 2.86 5.01
N GLU A 67 14.85 2.64 6.31
CA GLU A 67 15.28 3.56 7.36
C GLU A 67 16.81 3.72 7.40
N LEU A 68 17.55 2.64 7.15
CA LEU A 68 19.03 2.67 7.15
C LEU A 68 19.57 3.34 5.88
N MET A 69 18.98 3.05 4.72
CA MET A 69 19.34 3.72 3.47
C MET A 69 19.04 5.21 3.53
N LEU A 70 17.91 5.61 4.12
CA LEU A 70 17.59 7.02 4.30
C LEU A 70 18.57 7.70 5.26
N HIS A 71 18.92 7.05 6.38
CA HIS A 71 19.88 7.59 7.34
C HIS A 71 21.25 7.87 6.71
N ASN A 72 21.72 6.96 5.87
CA ASN A 72 23.01 7.04 5.19
C ASN A 72 22.93 7.65 3.78
N GLY A 73 21.75 8.05 3.34
CA GLY A 73 21.47 8.50 1.98
C GLY A 73 22.08 9.86 1.64
N PRO A 74 22.04 10.24 0.34
CA PRO A 74 22.73 11.42 -0.18
C PRO A 74 22.06 12.74 0.22
N TYR A 75 20.87 12.70 0.79
CA TYR A 75 20.10 13.91 1.11
C TYR A 75 20.67 14.66 2.33
N PRO A 76 20.59 16.00 2.35
CA PRO A 76 20.86 16.81 3.55
C PRO A 76 20.06 16.31 4.75
N ALA A 77 20.58 16.51 5.97
CA ALA A 77 19.93 16.06 7.20
C ALA A 77 18.47 16.57 7.35
N SER A 78 18.22 17.81 6.97
CA SER A 78 16.87 18.42 7.01
C SER A 78 15.88 17.70 6.07
N VAL A 79 16.34 17.27 4.89
CA VAL A 79 15.52 16.51 3.92
C VAL A 79 15.26 15.11 4.46
N ARG A 80 16.27 14.42 5.01
CA ARG A 80 16.07 13.10 5.62
C ARG A 80 15.09 13.14 6.78
N GLN A 81 15.19 14.16 7.64
CA GLN A 81 14.24 14.39 8.75
C GLN A 81 12.82 14.65 8.24
N ARG A 82 12.66 15.43 7.16
CA ARG A 82 11.36 15.67 6.53
C ARG A 82 10.76 14.38 5.99
N ILE A 83 11.53 13.58 5.23
CA ILE A 83 11.09 12.29 4.69
C ILE A 83 10.63 11.34 5.81
N ALA A 84 11.41 11.23 6.90
CA ALA A 84 11.11 10.35 8.04
C ALA A 84 10.04 10.92 9.00
N SER A 85 9.54 12.14 8.77
CA SER A 85 8.59 12.77 9.67
C SER A 85 7.17 12.20 9.54
N SER A 86 6.30 12.55 10.50
CA SER A 86 4.88 12.19 10.44
C SER A 86 4.08 12.84 9.29
N HIS A 87 4.70 13.74 8.54
CA HIS A 87 4.16 14.37 7.34
C HIS A 87 4.99 14.06 6.08
N GLY A 88 6.01 13.21 6.20
CA GLY A 88 6.83 12.75 5.09
C GLY A 88 6.25 11.50 4.43
N HIS A 89 6.99 10.40 4.47
CA HIS A 89 6.65 9.16 3.79
C HIS A 89 6.78 7.93 4.68
N LEU A 90 6.06 6.85 4.36
CA LEU A 90 6.17 5.58 5.07
C LEU A 90 7.52 4.90 4.77
N SER A 91 8.22 4.48 5.83
CA SER A 91 9.29 3.51 5.69
C SER A 91 8.75 2.10 5.34
N ASN A 92 9.63 1.22 4.83
CA ASN A 92 9.27 -0.18 4.59
C ASN A 92 8.70 -0.84 5.85
N GLN A 93 9.26 -0.56 7.04
CA GLN A 93 8.78 -1.08 8.31
C GLN A 93 7.39 -0.52 8.69
N ALA A 94 7.13 0.75 8.41
CA ALA A 94 5.82 1.35 8.65
C ALA A 94 4.77 0.80 7.67
N ALA A 95 5.14 0.60 6.40
CA ALA A 95 4.30 -0.05 5.40
C ALA A 95 3.96 -1.49 5.80
N ALA A 96 4.96 -2.26 6.28
CA ALA A 96 4.77 -3.63 6.77
C ALA A 96 3.76 -3.69 7.93
N ARG A 97 3.89 -2.79 8.92
CA ARG A 97 2.93 -2.69 10.03
C ARG A 97 1.52 -2.38 9.53
N LEU A 98 1.38 -1.37 8.67
CA LEU A 98 0.07 -0.98 8.12
C LEU A 98 -0.54 -2.10 7.29
N ALA A 99 0.24 -2.75 6.42
CA ALA A 99 -0.23 -3.88 5.61
C ALA A 99 -0.75 -5.02 6.50
N THR A 100 -0.01 -5.36 7.57
CA THR A 100 -0.43 -6.39 8.55
C THR A 100 -1.71 -5.98 9.30
N GLU A 101 -1.84 -4.72 9.70
CA GLU A 101 -3.05 -4.20 10.35
C GLU A 101 -4.30 -4.25 9.43
N LEU A 102 -4.10 -4.13 8.12
CA LEU A 102 -5.17 -4.13 7.11
C LEU A 102 -5.53 -5.54 6.61
N MET A 103 -4.84 -6.58 7.09
CA MET A 103 -5.14 -7.96 6.70
C MET A 103 -6.56 -8.37 7.10
N HIS A 104 -7.25 -9.00 6.15
CA HIS A 104 -8.54 -9.65 6.36
C HIS A 104 -8.75 -10.72 5.27
N PRO A 105 -9.71 -11.65 5.41
CA PRO A 105 -9.85 -12.79 4.49
C PRO A 105 -10.05 -12.44 3.01
N ARG A 106 -10.55 -11.24 2.71
CA ARG A 106 -10.79 -10.80 1.33
C ARG A 106 -9.62 -10.04 0.71
N LEU A 107 -8.60 -9.64 1.48
CA LEU A 107 -7.44 -8.93 0.95
C LEU A 107 -6.59 -9.87 0.07
N ALA A 108 -6.81 -9.81 -1.23
CA ALA A 108 -6.22 -10.71 -2.23
C ALA A 108 -4.83 -10.28 -2.71
N GLY A 109 -4.53 -8.96 -2.66
CA GLY A 109 -3.24 -8.48 -3.14
C GLY A 109 -2.83 -7.12 -2.62
N ILE A 110 -1.52 -6.89 -2.62
CA ILE A 110 -0.90 -5.61 -2.29
C ILE A 110 0.18 -5.32 -3.32
N VAL A 111 0.17 -4.12 -3.91
CA VAL A 111 1.27 -3.57 -4.68
C VAL A 111 1.95 -2.50 -3.84
N LEU A 112 3.22 -2.68 -3.55
CA LEU A 112 4.04 -1.63 -2.95
C LEU A 112 4.43 -0.63 -4.02
N ALA A 113 4.23 0.65 -3.76
CA ALA A 113 4.47 1.71 -4.72
C ALA A 113 5.17 2.92 -4.08
N HIS A 114 5.47 3.94 -4.88
CA HIS A 114 6.08 5.20 -4.45
C HIS A 114 7.43 5.01 -3.74
N LEU A 115 8.25 4.10 -4.25
CA LEU A 115 9.59 3.84 -3.72
C LEU A 115 10.56 4.97 -4.07
N SER A 116 11.39 5.36 -3.10
CA SER A 116 12.50 6.29 -3.34
C SER A 116 13.57 5.65 -4.20
N SER A 117 14.00 6.30 -5.27
CA SER A 117 15.11 5.86 -6.12
C SER A 117 16.47 5.82 -5.37
N GLU A 118 16.64 6.69 -4.37
CA GLU A 118 17.88 6.88 -3.64
C GLU A 118 17.93 6.12 -2.31
N CYS A 119 16.78 5.96 -1.67
CA CYS A 119 16.70 5.46 -0.30
C CYS A 119 15.88 4.17 -0.18
N ASN A 120 15.63 3.47 -1.28
CA ASN A 120 14.97 2.18 -1.28
C ASN A 120 15.42 1.30 -2.46
N ARG A 121 15.01 0.03 -2.41
CA ARG A 121 15.13 -0.93 -3.51
C ARG A 121 13.92 -1.85 -3.51
N PRO A 122 13.42 -2.27 -4.69
CA PRO A 122 12.25 -3.14 -4.79
C PRO A 122 12.38 -4.47 -4.02
N ASP A 123 13.57 -5.09 -4.08
CA ASP A 123 13.86 -6.34 -3.36
C ASP A 123 13.79 -6.17 -1.84
N LEU A 124 14.30 -5.05 -1.33
CA LEU A 124 14.29 -4.74 0.10
C LEU A 124 12.88 -4.42 0.61
N ALA A 125 12.13 -3.57 -0.11
CA ALA A 125 10.74 -3.29 0.22
C ALA A 125 9.89 -4.58 0.23
N ARG A 126 10.05 -5.42 -0.81
CA ARG A 126 9.38 -6.71 -0.91
C ARG A 126 9.72 -7.64 0.26
N SER A 127 11.00 -7.76 0.63
CA SER A 127 11.42 -8.62 1.74
C SER A 127 10.84 -8.13 3.05
N VAL A 128 10.98 -6.86 3.39
CA VAL A 128 10.52 -6.32 4.68
C VAL A 128 9.00 -6.47 4.85
N VAL A 129 8.23 -6.12 3.83
CA VAL A 129 6.76 -6.21 3.91
C VAL A 129 6.31 -7.66 3.77
N GLY A 130 6.90 -8.42 2.85
CA GLY A 130 6.57 -9.83 2.61
C GLY A 130 6.81 -10.71 3.85
N ASP A 131 7.96 -10.56 4.49
CA ASP A 131 8.28 -11.30 5.72
C ASP A 131 7.29 -11.01 6.85
N ALA A 132 6.83 -9.77 6.98
CA ALA A 132 5.84 -9.40 7.99
C ALA A 132 4.47 -10.00 7.70
N LEU A 133 4.03 -9.95 6.44
CA LEU A 133 2.76 -10.53 5.99
C LEU A 133 2.76 -12.06 6.10
N GLU A 134 3.86 -12.73 5.70
CA GLU A 134 4.03 -14.18 5.81
C GLU A 134 3.98 -14.64 7.29
N LYS A 135 4.71 -13.96 8.17
CA LYS A 135 4.67 -14.24 9.63
C LYS A 135 3.28 -14.06 10.24
N ALA A 136 2.47 -13.15 9.66
CA ALA A 136 1.09 -12.95 10.08
C ALA A 136 0.10 -13.93 9.40
N GLY A 137 0.58 -14.84 8.55
CA GLY A 137 -0.21 -15.88 7.87
C GLY A 137 -0.93 -15.41 6.61
N TRP A 138 -0.54 -14.27 6.03
CA TRP A 138 -1.14 -13.82 4.77
C TRP A 138 -0.52 -14.54 3.56
N THR A 139 -1.37 -14.97 2.63
CA THR A 139 -0.97 -15.76 1.44
C THR A 139 -1.38 -15.08 0.12
N GLY A 140 -1.76 -13.82 0.16
CA GLY A 140 -2.16 -13.06 -1.02
C GLY A 140 -1.00 -12.70 -1.94
N HIS A 141 -1.30 -11.98 -3.01
CA HIS A 141 -0.33 -11.54 -4.00
C HIS A 141 0.40 -10.27 -3.53
N LEU A 142 1.72 -10.34 -3.42
CA LEU A 142 2.58 -9.16 -3.14
C LEU A 142 3.43 -8.83 -4.35
N GLU A 143 3.35 -7.60 -4.84
CA GLU A 143 4.18 -7.07 -5.92
C GLU A 143 4.77 -5.71 -5.54
N VAL A 144 5.82 -5.28 -6.26
CA VAL A 144 6.45 -3.97 -6.09
C VAL A 144 6.48 -3.25 -7.42
N ALA A 145 5.81 -2.11 -7.49
CA ALA A 145 5.84 -1.26 -8.67
C ALA A 145 7.22 -0.59 -8.84
N GLN A 146 7.65 -0.49 -10.08
CA GLN A 146 8.90 0.16 -10.45
C GLN A 146 8.63 1.50 -11.14
N GLN A 147 9.62 2.40 -11.09
CA GLN A 147 9.50 3.73 -11.68
C GLN A 147 9.36 3.69 -13.20
N ASP A 148 10.14 2.83 -13.87
CA ASP A 148 10.34 2.88 -15.31
C ASP A 148 9.59 1.77 -16.07
N HIS A 149 8.99 0.83 -15.36
CA HIS A 149 8.30 -0.31 -15.95
C HIS A 149 6.94 -0.55 -15.27
N PRO A 150 5.86 -0.71 -16.05
CA PRO A 150 4.58 -1.09 -15.48
C PRO A 150 4.65 -2.52 -14.91
N THR A 151 3.85 -2.79 -13.90
CA THR A 151 3.57 -4.16 -13.46
C THR A 151 2.83 -4.93 -14.55
N ALA A 152 2.80 -6.25 -14.47
CA ALA A 152 1.86 -7.02 -15.26
C ALA A 152 0.41 -6.61 -14.94
N LEU A 153 -0.51 -6.86 -15.87
CA LEU A 153 -1.93 -6.66 -15.59
C LEU A 153 -2.36 -7.64 -14.49
N LEU A 154 -2.92 -7.11 -13.41
CA LEU A 154 -3.41 -7.90 -12.28
C LEU A 154 -4.94 -7.95 -12.33
N ASP A 155 -5.48 -9.15 -12.47
CA ASP A 155 -6.92 -9.39 -12.32
C ASP A 155 -7.23 -9.62 -10.84
N VAL A 156 -7.89 -8.64 -10.21
CA VAL A 156 -8.18 -8.66 -8.77
C VAL A 156 -9.22 -9.73 -8.42
N GLU A 157 -10.16 -10.03 -9.32
CA GLU A 157 -11.15 -11.07 -9.12
C GLU A 157 -10.49 -12.46 -9.11
N ASP A 158 -9.62 -12.73 -10.07
CA ASP A 158 -8.81 -13.95 -10.13
C ASP A 158 -7.94 -14.10 -8.87
N LEU A 159 -7.27 -13.05 -8.43
CA LEU A 159 -6.45 -13.07 -7.21
C LEU A 159 -7.28 -13.39 -5.98
N ARG A 160 -8.49 -12.83 -5.86
CA ARG A 160 -9.43 -13.10 -4.76
C ARG A 160 -9.88 -14.56 -4.73
N VAL A 161 -10.18 -15.15 -5.89
CA VAL A 161 -10.54 -16.57 -5.99
C VAL A 161 -9.40 -17.45 -5.51
N ARG A 162 -8.17 -17.20 -5.97
CA ARG A 162 -6.97 -17.97 -5.58
C ARG A 162 -6.65 -17.85 -4.09
N SER A 163 -6.76 -16.66 -3.51
CA SER A 163 -6.53 -16.42 -2.09
C SER A 163 -7.51 -17.20 -1.22
N ASN A 164 -8.79 -17.22 -1.57
CA ASN A 164 -9.81 -17.98 -0.86
C ASN A 164 -9.58 -19.49 -0.95
N THR A 165 -9.12 -20.02 -2.10
CA THR A 165 -8.84 -21.44 -2.28
C THR A 165 -7.66 -21.89 -1.40
N ASN A 166 -6.62 -21.08 -1.28
CA ASN A 166 -5.46 -21.39 -0.45
C ASN A 166 -5.81 -21.43 1.06
N GLN A 167 -6.75 -20.58 1.51
CA GLN A 167 -7.21 -20.60 2.92
C GLN A 167 -8.02 -21.86 3.28
N LEU A 168 -8.73 -22.45 2.33
CA LEU A 168 -9.52 -23.68 2.55
C LEU A 168 -8.66 -24.96 2.58
N THR A 169 -7.42 -24.93 2.10
CA THR A 169 -6.52 -26.10 2.06
C THR A 169 -5.82 -26.35 3.42
N PHE A 170 -5.94 -25.44 4.37
CA PHE A 170 -5.34 -25.56 5.70
C PHE A 170 -6.35 -25.92 6.82
N LEU A 171 -7.57 -26.32 6.46
CA LEU A 171 -8.59 -26.87 7.34
C LEU A 171 -8.75 -28.38 7.14
#